data_e21a6447158b286e93781b73c6bd7921
#
_entry.id   e21a6447158b286e93781b73c6bd7921
#
_cell.length_a   1.000
_cell.length_b   1.000
_cell.length_c   1.000
_cell.angle_alpha   90.00
_cell.angle_beta   90.00
_cell.angle_gamma   90.00
#
_symmetry.space_group_name_H-M   'P 1'
#
loop_
_entity.id
_entity.type
_entity.pdbx_description
1 polymer ?
#
loop_
_entity_poly.entity_id
_entity_poly.type
_entity_poly.pdbx_seq_one_letter_code
_entity_poly.pdbx_strand_id
1 'polypeptide(L)'
;MKSPNAVLVAHFAGYLLQFRGSLISELVARGYQTTVIVPGLTPKLSSALADRGAKSQGIRLDRTGLNPFADAAYRKALHTILRDIRPDVTIAYGVKPIVHGIPVAAKVNCPIRAPLFAGLGGLVRPTGIRQRIMGTLARPMFARSLRASSHVATQNADDADFLSKRFAHDLPGAPIITEGSGVDLAHFELTPPPARPMVLMTARLVVEKGIWEFIDAAQFVRSSHPQVRFVIAGFFESRAGAASKEEFLARCEQAGVEYAGHVDDIRPLLHECSVFALPTYYGEGRPRSIQEALATGRPIVTTNNVGCHDSIVEGVHGRIVLPRNASALAAAVLDVLAWPSPETTAITCRNYAEQRYCATRIAREFLDSVGADGTTVKIG
;
A
#
# COMPACT_ATOMS: atom_id res chain seq x y z
N MET A 1 -21.53 -29.46 6.41
CA MET A 1 -21.89 -28.09 5.95
C MET A 1 -20.98 -27.72 4.78
N LYS A 2 -21.45 -27.01 3.77
CA LYS A 2 -20.61 -26.56 2.64
C LYS A 2 -19.69 -25.45 3.14
N SER A 3 -18.39 -25.53 2.83
CA SER A 3 -17.44 -24.46 3.18
C SER A 3 -17.87 -23.14 2.52
N PRO A 4 -17.83 -22.01 3.23
CA PRO A 4 -18.18 -20.72 2.66
C PRO A 4 -17.15 -20.28 1.60
N ASN A 5 -17.58 -19.43 0.68
CA ASN A 5 -16.75 -18.93 -0.42
C ASN A 5 -16.27 -17.50 -0.14
N ALA A 6 -14.99 -17.23 -0.30
CA ALA A 6 -14.43 -15.89 -0.29
C ALA A 6 -13.80 -15.52 -1.62
N VAL A 7 -14.02 -14.30 -2.07
CA VAL A 7 -13.42 -13.77 -3.30
C VAL A 7 -12.63 -12.50 -3.01
N LEU A 8 -11.36 -12.47 -3.43
CA LEU A 8 -10.55 -11.27 -3.47
C LEU A 8 -10.45 -10.78 -4.91
N VAL A 9 -10.96 -9.57 -5.19
CA VAL A 9 -10.88 -8.94 -6.52
C VAL A 9 -9.77 -7.91 -6.52
N ALA A 10 -8.71 -8.18 -7.27
CA ALA A 10 -7.49 -7.38 -7.31
C ALA A 10 -7.36 -6.59 -8.63
N HIS A 11 -6.62 -5.49 -8.60
CA HIS A 11 -6.37 -4.66 -9.79
C HIS A 11 -5.02 -4.95 -10.47
N PHE A 12 -4.13 -5.69 -9.82
CA PHE A 12 -2.77 -5.94 -10.31
C PHE A 12 -2.16 -7.21 -9.68
N ALA A 13 -1.48 -8.01 -10.53
CA ALA A 13 -0.87 -9.27 -10.11
C ALA A 13 0.53 -9.10 -9.48
N GLY A 14 1.30 -8.10 -9.93
CA GLY A 14 2.75 -8.01 -9.68
C GLY A 14 3.16 -8.06 -8.21
N TYR A 15 2.44 -7.40 -7.33
CA TYR A 15 2.76 -7.37 -5.89
C TYR A 15 1.64 -7.92 -5.02
N LEU A 16 0.74 -8.73 -5.62
CA LEU A 16 -0.45 -9.25 -4.92
C LEU A 16 -0.10 -9.97 -3.62
N LEU A 17 0.83 -10.92 -3.67
CA LEU A 17 1.19 -11.72 -2.50
C LEU A 17 1.89 -10.91 -1.41
N GLN A 18 2.71 -9.95 -1.80
CA GLN A 18 3.36 -9.05 -0.84
C GLN A 18 2.34 -8.23 -0.05
N PHE A 19 1.29 -7.72 -0.70
CA PHE A 19 0.29 -6.86 -0.06
C PHE A 19 -0.91 -7.60 0.52
N ARG A 20 -1.24 -8.79 0.01
CA ARG A 20 -2.48 -9.50 0.34
C ARG A 20 -2.27 -10.97 0.70
N GLY A 21 -1.03 -11.46 0.70
CA GLY A 21 -0.72 -12.85 1.03
C GLY A 21 -1.26 -13.26 2.40
N SER A 22 -1.03 -12.46 3.43
CA SER A 22 -1.54 -12.73 4.79
C SER A 22 -3.07 -12.72 4.86
N LEU A 23 -3.73 -11.80 4.14
CA LEU A 23 -5.19 -11.78 4.06
C LEU A 23 -5.75 -13.04 3.37
N ILE A 24 -5.11 -13.47 2.28
CA ILE A 24 -5.48 -14.69 1.56
C ILE A 24 -5.30 -15.92 2.46
N SER A 25 -4.15 -16.03 3.13
CA SER A 25 -3.86 -17.14 4.05
C SER A 25 -4.82 -17.17 5.24
N GLU A 26 -5.21 -16.02 5.78
CA GLU A 26 -6.16 -15.94 6.89
C GLU A 26 -7.58 -16.36 6.46
N LEU A 27 -8.02 -15.97 5.26
CA LEU A 27 -9.31 -16.46 4.70
C LEU A 27 -9.32 -17.99 4.57
N VAL A 28 -8.22 -18.57 4.06
CA VAL A 28 -8.09 -20.03 3.94
C VAL A 28 -8.07 -20.70 5.33
N ALA A 29 -7.32 -20.13 6.28
CA ALA A 29 -7.24 -20.63 7.65
C ALA A 29 -8.60 -20.62 8.38
N ARG A 30 -9.48 -19.67 8.03
CA ARG A 30 -10.88 -19.60 8.52
C ARG A 30 -11.81 -20.58 7.79
N GLY A 31 -11.31 -21.43 6.88
CA GLY A 31 -12.08 -22.44 6.18
C GLY A 31 -12.83 -21.98 4.94
N TYR A 32 -12.56 -20.75 4.45
CA TYR A 32 -13.14 -20.27 3.20
C TYR A 32 -12.52 -20.97 1.99
N GLN A 33 -13.33 -21.36 1.01
CA GLN A 33 -12.87 -21.63 -0.34
C GLN A 33 -12.52 -20.30 -1.00
N THR A 34 -11.24 -19.92 -0.89
CA THR A 34 -10.77 -18.60 -1.31
C THR A 34 -10.42 -18.59 -2.80
N THR A 35 -10.98 -17.65 -3.56
CA THR A 35 -10.66 -17.42 -4.97
C THR A 35 -10.13 -15.99 -5.17
N VAL A 36 -8.98 -15.87 -5.82
CA VAL A 36 -8.38 -14.57 -6.18
C VAL A 36 -8.63 -14.28 -7.65
N ILE A 37 -9.33 -13.19 -7.95
CA ILE A 37 -9.60 -12.71 -9.31
C ILE A 37 -8.68 -11.54 -9.61
N VAL A 38 -7.80 -11.70 -10.62
CA VAL A 38 -6.75 -10.71 -10.89
C VAL A 38 -6.42 -10.63 -12.39
N PRO A 39 -6.17 -9.42 -12.94
CA PRO A 39 -5.65 -9.27 -14.29
C PRO A 39 -4.17 -9.63 -14.35
N GLY A 40 -3.71 -10.15 -15.49
CA GLY A 40 -2.30 -10.51 -15.68
C GLY A 40 -1.86 -11.70 -14.82
N LEU A 41 -2.77 -12.62 -14.54
CA LEU A 41 -2.44 -13.86 -13.83
C LEU A 41 -1.38 -14.65 -14.60
N THR A 42 -0.27 -14.97 -13.93
CA THR A 42 0.82 -15.79 -14.45
C THR A 42 0.79 -17.20 -13.84
N PRO A 43 1.37 -18.23 -14.50
CA PRO A 43 1.49 -19.56 -13.91
C PRO A 43 2.20 -19.55 -12.55
N LYS A 44 3.27 -18.74 -12.41
CA LYS A 44 4.01 -18.57 -11.15
C LYS A 44 3.11 -18.06 -10.02
N LEU A 45 2.30 -17.03 -10.30
CA LEU A 45 1.36 -16.49 -9.30
C LEU A 45 0.25 -17.50 -8.97
N SER A 46 -0.27 -18.21 -10.00
CA SER A 46 -1.30 -19.25 -9.80
C SER A 46 -0.79 -20.36 -8.89
N SER A 47 0.42 -20.86 -9.12
CA SER A 47 1.06 -21.86 -8.24
C SER A 47 1.23 -21.34 -6.81
N ALA A 48 1.79 -20.14 -6.64
CA ALA A 48 2.01 -19.54 -5.33
C ALA A 48 0.71 -19.24 -4.54
N LEU A 49 -0.42 -19.05 -5.24
CA LEU A 49 -1.75 -18.98 -4.62
C LEU A 49 -2.28 -20.36 -4.23
N ALA A 50 -2.07 -21.37 -5.09
CA ALA A 50 -2.44 -22.75 -4.81
C ALA A 50 -1.67 -23.31 -3.60
N ASP A 51 -0.39 -23.00 -3.46
CA ASP A 51 0.44 -23.36 -2.29
C ASP A 51 -0.11 -22.77 -0.97
N ARG A 52 -0.89 -21.67 -1.06
CA ARG A 52 -1.61 -21.08 0.07
C ARG A 52 -3.04 -21.60 0.24
N GLY A 53 -3.45 -22.59 -0.56
CA GLY A 53 -4.81 -23.13 -0.54
C GLY A 53 -5.86 -22.26 -1.24
N ALA A 54 -5.44 -21.26 -2.03
CA ALA A 54 -6.36 -20.38 -2.75
C ALA A 54 -6.41 -20.71 -4.25
N LYS A 55 -7.61 -20.65 -4.84
CA LYS A 55 -7.82 -20.71 -6.28
C LYS A 55 -7.50 -19.36 -6.92
N SER A 56 -7.14 -19.34 -8.19
CA SER A 56 -6.90 -18.13 -8.97
C SER A 56 -7.72 -18.12 -10.26
N GLN A 57 -8.22 -16.93 -10.61
CA GLN A 57 -8.97 -16.70 -11.82
C GLN A 57 -8.48 -15.44 -12.53
N GLY A 58 -8.02 -15.58 -13.77
CA GLY A 58 -7.66 -14.45 -14.61
C GLY A 58 -8.88 -13.67 -15.11
N ILE A 59 -8.75 -12.34 -15.17
CA ILE A 59 -9.77 -11.46 -15.75
C ILE A 59 -9.12 -10.34 -16.54
N ARG A 60 -9.70 -9.92 -17.65
CA ARG A 60 -9.22 -8.78 -18.42
C ARG A 60 -9.67 -7.47 -17.76
N LEU A 61 -8.72 -6.61 -17.42
CA LEU A 61 -8.97 -5.29 -16.83
C LEU A 61 -8.03 -4.26 -17.46
N ASP A 62 -8.59 -3.20 -18.02
CA ASP A 62 -7.84 -1.99 -18.35
C ASP A 62 -7.67 -1.15 -17.08
N ARG A 63 -6.49 -1.16 -16.48
CA ARG A 63 -6.23 -0.55 -15.16
C ARG A 63 -6.41 0.96 -15.12
N THR A 64 -6.01 1.65 -16.17
CA THR A 64 -5.89 3.13 -16.22
C THR A 64 -6.79 3.79 -17.24
N GLY A 65 -7.29 3.03 -18.21
CA GLY A 65 -8.14 3.54 -19.28
C GLY A 65 -9.55 3.94 -18.79
N LEU A 66 -10.16 4.89 -19.50
CA LEU A 66 -11.52 5.35 -19.27
C LEU A 66 -12.50 4.81 -20.33
N ASN A 67 -12.22 3.65 -20.90
CA ASN A 67 -13.04 3.05 -21.93
C ASN A 67 -14.29 2.38 -21.30
N PRO A 68 -15.50 2.94 -21.50
CA PRO A 68 -16.72 2.41 -20.89
C PRO A 68 -17.12 1.02 -21.41
N PHE A 69 -16.75 0.67 -22.64
CA PHE A 69 -16.99 -0.66 -23.21
C PHE A 69 -16.11 -1.72 -22.55
N ALA A 70 -14.83 -1.41 -22.31
CA ALA A 70 -13.92 -2.28 -21.58
C ALA A 70 -14.40 -2.49 -20.12
N ASP A 71 -14.88 -1.44 -19.48
CA ASP A 71 -15.44 -1.53 -18.13
C ASP A 71 -16.76 -2.31 -18.08
N ALA A 72 -17.59 -2.21 -19.13
CA ALA A 72 -18.81 -3.01 -19.25
C ALA A 72 -18.49 -4.51 -19.45
N ALA A 73 -17.51 -4.81 -20.31
CA ALA A 73 -17.02 -6.17 -20.51
C ALA A 73 -16.44 -6.77 -19.21
N TYR A 74 -15.63 -5.99 -18.46
CA TYR A 74 -15.10 -6.38 -17.15
C TYR A 74 -16.24 -6.71 -16.17
N ARG A 75 -17.25 -5.84 -16.03
CA ARG A 75 -18.41 -6.08 -15.15
C ARG A 75 -19.18 -7.34 -15.55
N LYS A 76 -19.37 -7.59 -16.85
CA LYS A 76 -20.05 -8.80 -17.34
C LYS A 76 -19.28 -10.06 -17.00
N ALA A 77 -17.97 -10.07 -17.28
CA ALA A 77 -17.09 -11.20 -16.95
C ALA A 77 -17.07 -11.47 -15.43
N LEU A 78 -16.89 -10.42 -14.63
CA LEU A 78 -16.88 -10.53 -13.18
C LEU A 78 -18.24 -11.04 -12.63
N HIS A 79 -19.36 -10.57 -13.20
CA HIS A 79 -20.69 -11.04 -12.81
C HIS A 79 -20.85 -12.55 -13.06
N THR A 80 -20.41 -13.06 -14.22
CA THR A 80 -20.46 -14.49 -14.52
C THR A 80 -19.63 -15.29 -13.50
N ILE A 81 -18.40 -14.87 -13.22
CA ILE A 81 -17.51 -15.54 -12.25
C ILE A 81 -18.14 -15.54 -10.85
N LEU A 82 -18.61 -14.39 -10.35
CA LEU A 82 -19.17 -14.29 -9.01
C LEU A 82 -20.51 -15.04 -8.87
N ARG A 83 -21.35 -15.05 -9.91
CA ARG A 83 -22.59 -15.83 -9.93
C ARG A 83 -22.32 -17.33 -9.79
N ASP A 84 -21.25 -17.83 -10.45
CA ASP A 84 -20.90 -19.25 -10.43
C ASP A 84 -20.24 -19.65 -9.09
N ILE A 85 -19.42 -18.76 -8.50
CA ILE A 85 -18.79 -18.98 -7.18
C ILE A 85 -19.79 -18.81 -6.03
N ARG A 86 -20.73 -17.86 -6.11
CA ARG A 86 -21.66 -17.46 -5.04
C ARG A 86 -20.91 -17.13 -3.75
N PRO A 87 -20.14 -16.03 -3.72
CA PRO A 87 -19.30 -15.69 -2.58
C PRO A 87 -20.13 -15.25 -1.37
N ASP A 88 -19.73 -15.70 -0.17
CA ASP A 88 -20.20 -15.18 1.12
C ASP A 88 -19.44 -13.89 1.48
N VAL A 89 -18.19 -13.78 1.03
CA VAL A 89 -17.33 -12.62 1.24
C VAL A 89 -16.71 -12.18 -0.08
N THR A 90 -16.81 -10.89 -0.41
CA THR A 90 -16.09 -10.26 -1.52
C THR A 90 -15.30 -9.07 -1.00
N ILE A 91 -13.97 -9.16 -1.10
CA ILE A 91 -13.06 -8.06 -0.80
C ILE A 91 -12.51 -7.53 -2.12
N ALA A 92 -12.62 -6.21 -2.35
CA ALA A 92 -12.10 -5.59 -3.56
C ALA A 92 -11.09 -4.51 -3.21
N TYR A 93 -9.92 -4.48 -3.88
CA TYR A 93 -8.96 -3.41 -3.70
C TYR A 93 -8.43 -2.87 -5.04
N GLY A 94 -8.15 -1.56 -5.05
CA GLY A 94 -7.89 -0.79 -6.25
C GLY A 94 -9.16 -0.23 -6.88
N VAL A 95 -9.04 0.94 -7.54
CA VAL A 95 -10.18 1.76 -7.96
C VAL A 95 -11.21 0.98 -8.78
N LYS A 96 -10.81 0.34 -9.88
CA LYS A 96 -11.77 -0.37 -10.76
C LYS A 96 -12.40 -1.61 -10.11
N PRO A 97 -11.66 -2.49 -9.40
CA PRO A 97 -12.29 -3.55 -8.60
C PRO A 97 -13.31 -3.03 -7.60
N ILE A 98 -13.03 -1.90 -6.93
CA ILE A 98 -13.96 -1.30 -5.97
C ILE A 98 -15.21 -0.79 -6.69
N VAL A 99 -15.08 0.12 -7.67
CA VAL A 99 -16.23 0.79 -8.30
C VAL A 99 -17.07 -0.12 -9.18
N HIS A 100 -16.51 -1.20 -9.70
CA HIS A 100 -17.22 -2.16 -10.54
C HIS A 100 -17.52 -3.47 -9.80
N GLY A 101 -16.57 -4.00 -9.02
CA GLY A 101 -16.69 -5.32 -8.40
C GLY A 101 -17.67 -5.34 -7.24
N ILE A 102 -17.66 -4.35 -6.36
CA ILE A 102 -18.57 -4.29 -5.21
C ILE A 102 -20.06 -4.24 -5.66
N PRO A 103 -20.46 -3.37 -6.62
CA PRO A 103 -21.83 -3.42 -7.14
C PRO A 103 -22.20 -4.73 -7.85
N VAL A 104 -21.22 -5.43 -8.45
CA VAL A 104 -21.45 -6.75 -9.04
C VAL A 104 -21.64 -7.81 -7.95
N ALA A 105 -20.84 -7.77 -6.89
CA ALA A 105 -21.00 -8.67 -5.74
C ALA A 105 -22.38 -8.50 -5.07
N ALA A 106 -22.87 -7.26 -4.96
CA ALA A 106 -24.21 -6.98 -4.47
C ALA A 106 -25.31 -7.61 -5.36
N LYS A 107 -25.13 -7.57 -6.68
CA LYS A 107 -26.10 -8.17 -7.63
C LYS A 107 -26.19 -9.69 -7.55
N VAL A 108 -25.16 -10.37 -7.08
CA VAL A 108 -25.16 -11.82 -6.86
C VAL A 108 -25.47 -12.18 -5.40
N ASN A 109 -26.01 -11.22 -4.63
CA ASN A 109 -26.40 -11.36 -3.24
C ASN A 109 -25.26 -11.82 -2.31
N CYS A 110 -24.01 -11.37 -2.56
CA CYS A 110 -22.92 -11.60 -1.64
C CYS A 110 -23.17 -10.82 -0.32
N PRO A 111 -23.23 -11.48 0.84
CA PRO A 111 -23.57 -10.78 2.10
C PRO A 111 -22.48 -9.78 2.53
N ILE A 112 -21.21 -10.20 2.56
CA ILE A 112 -20.08 -9.36 2.99
C ILE A 112 -19.38 -8.79 1.76
N ARG A 113 -19.46 -7.47 1.60
CA ARG A 113 -18.89 -6.73 0.47
C ARG A 113 -18.03 -5.58 1.00
N ALA A 114 -16.72 -5.79 1.01
CA ALA A 114 -15.75 -4.89 1.65
C ALA A 114 -14.75 -4.31 0.62
N PRO A 115 -14.95 -3.07 0.13
CA PRO A 115 -13.88 -2.33 -0.52
C PRO A 115 -12.78 -1.98 0.48
N LEU A 116 -11.53 -2.25 0.09
CA LEU A 116 -10.34 -1.92 0.87
C LEU A 116 -9.53 -0.86 0.11
N PHE A 117 -9.58 0.37 0.58
CA PHE A 117 -8.84 1.49 0.00
C PHE A 117 -7.41 1.52 0.52
N ALA A 118 -6.44 1.25 -0.38
CA ALA A 118 -5.01 1.36 -0.10
C ALA A 118 -4.49 2.77 -0.51
N GLY A 119 -5.13 3.81 0.02
CA GLY A 119 -5.03 5.19 -0.41
C GLY A 119 -6.13 5.55 -1.41
N LEU A 120 -6.71 6.73 -1.26
CA LEU A 120 -7.84 7.17 -2.08
C LEU A 120 -7.42 7.59 -3.50
N GLY A 121 -6.14 7.91 -3.69
CA GLY A 121 -5.62 8.36 -4.99
C GLY A 121 -6.21 9.67 -5.50
N GLY A 122 -5.67 10.20 -6.59
CA GLY A 122 -6.04 11.50 -7.13
C GLY A 122 -7.45 11.62 -7.71
N LEU A 123 -8.14 10.50 -7.98
CA LEU A 123 -9.54 10.55 -8.45
C LEU A 123 -10.53 10.85 -7.32
N VAL A 124 -10.24 10.40 -6.12
CA VAL A 124 -11.08 10.62 -4.94
C VAL A 124 -10.61 11.84 -4.17
N ARG A 125 -9.29 12.01 -4.04
CA ARG A 125 -8.62 13.13 -3.36
C ARG A 125 -7.78 13.93 -4.37
N PRO A 126 -8.40 14.83 -5.17
CA PRO A 126 -7.71 15.52 -6.26
C PRO A 126 -6.74 16.58 -5.74
N THR A 127 -5.52 16.59 -6.27
CA THR A 127 -4.50 17.61 -6.00
C THR A 127 -4.39 18.67 -7.10
N GLY A 128 -5.09 18.51 -8.24
CA GLY A 128 -5.08 19.42 -9.37
C GLY A 128 -6.42 19.54 -10.10
N ILE A 129 -6.56 20.55 -10.97
CA ILE A 129 -7.80 20.86 -11.70
C ILE A 129 -8.29 19.68 -12.53
N ARG A 130 -7.40 19.03 -13.28
CA ARG A 130 -7.74 17.84 -14.10
C ARG A 130 -8.27 16.70 -13.24
N GLN A 131 -7.65 16.44 -12.10
CA GLN A 131 -8.09 15.41 -11.17
C GLN A 131 -9.43 15.78 -10.50
N ARG A 132 -9.69 17.08 -10.25
CA ARG A 132 -10.99 17.55 -9.73
C ARG A 132 -12.11 17.28 -10.70
N ILE A 133 -11.93 17.60 -11.99
CA ILE A 133 -12.93 17.31 -13.04
C ILE A 133 -13.19 15.80 -13.13
N MET A 134 -12.14 14.98 -13.23
CA MET A 134 -12.26 13.52 -13.29
C MET A 134 -12.88 12.94 -12.03
N GLY A 135 -12.54 13.47 -10.86
CA GLY A 135 -13.11 13.05 -9.57
C GLY A 135 -14.59 13.38 -9.46
N THR A 136 -15.03 14.51 -10.02
CA THR A 136 -16.46 14.88 -10.07
C THR A 136 -17.23 13.90 -10.96
N LEU A 137 -16.68 13.56 -12.13
CA LEU A 137 -17.29 12.58 -13.05
C LEU A 137 -17.30 11.14 -12.46
N ALA A 138 -16.27 10.78 -11.70
CA ALA A 138 -16.17 9.46 -11.07
C ALA A 138 -17.01 9.34 -9.78
N ARG A 139 -17.41 10.46 -9.16
CA ARG A 139 -18.14 10.49 -7.89
C ARG A 139 -19.38 9.60 -7.85
N PRO A 140 -20.28 9.60 -8.86
CA PRO A 140 -21.47 8.73 -8.84
C PRO A 140 -21.12 7.24 -8.81
N MET A 141 -20.00 6.85 -9.45
CA MET A 141 -19.53 5.46 -9.45
C MET A 141 -19.03 5.05 -8.07
N PHE A 142 -18.26 5.92 -7.40
CA PHE A 142 -17.81 5.71 -6.03
C PHE A 142 -18.99 5.63 -5.06
N ALA A 143 -19.91 6.61 -5.11
CA ALA A 143 -21.12 6.63 -4.30
C ALA A 143 -21.94 5.35 -4.45
N ARG A 144 -22.15 4.89 -5.71
CA ARG A 144 -22.84 3.62 -5.98
C ARG A 144 -22.11 2.43 -5.36
N SER A 145 -20.79 2.40 -5.43
CA SER A 145 -19.99 1.32 -4.84
C SER A 145 -20.08 1.32 -3.32
N LEU A 146 -19.98 2.49 -2.69
CA LEU A 146 -20.10 2.64 -1.24
C LEU A 146 -21.48 2.22 -0.74
N ARG A 147 -22.57 2.64 -1.40
CA ARG A 147 -23.94 2.17 -1.09
C ARG A 147 -24.14 0.67 -1.26
N ALA A 148 -23.41 0.05 -2.18
CA ALA A 148 -23.45 -1.39 -2.41
C ALA A 148 -22.57 -2.18 -1.43
N SER A 149 -21.73 -1.51 -0.64
CA SER A 149 -20.85 -2.14 0.35
C SER A 149 -21.63 -2.53 1.61
N SER A 150 -21.19 -3.57 2.31
CA SER A 150 -21.60 -3.86 3.68
C SER A 150 -20.65 -3.23 4.71
N HIS A 151 -19.38 -3.10 4.35
CA HIS A 151 -18.34 -2.47 5.14
C HIS A 151 -17.44 -1.67 4.19
N VAL A 152 -16.73 -0.68 4.71
CA VAL A 152 -15.73 0.09 3.97
C VAL A 152 -14.45 0.17 4.79
N ALA A 153 -13.30 -0.12 4.20
CA ALA A 153 -12.02 -0.07 4.91
C ALA A 153 -11.02 0.88 4.23
N THR A 154 -10.27 1.61 5.05
CA THR A 154 -9.15 2.48 4.66
C THR A 154 -7.89 2.06 5.39
N GLN A 155 -6.72 2.59 4.98
CA GLN A 155 -5.45 2.27 5.62
C GLN A 155 -4.90 3.40 6.51
N ASN A 156 -5.61 4.51 6.62
CA ASN A 156 -5.28 5.63 7.51
C ASN A 156 -6.54 6.39 7.91
N ALA A 157 -6.43 7.18 8.99
CA ALA A 157 -7.53 7.95 9.53
C ALA A 157 -7.95 9.12 8.62
N ASP A 158 -7.01 9.75 7.93
CA ASP A 158 -7.31 10.87 7.01
C ASP A 158 -8.23 10.45 5.86
N ASP A 159 -8.00 9.26 5.31
CA ASP A 159 -8.84 8.73 4.23
C ASP A 159 -10.22 8.32 4.78
N ALA A 160 -10.29 7.77 5.99
CA ALA A 160 -11.55 7.46 6.65
C ALA A 160 -12.37 8.74 6.90
N ASP A 161 -11.74 9.78 7.44
CA ASP A 161 -12.37 11.08 7.67
C ASP A 161 -12.83 11.74 6.36
N PHE A 162 -11.98 11.70 5.32
CA PHE A 162 -12.36 12.22 4.00
C PHE A 162 -13.58 11.51 3.43
N LEU A 163 -13.65 10.17 3.49
CA LEU A 163 -14.81 9.41 3.04
C LEU A 163 -16.05 9.75 3.85
N SER A 164 -15.93 9.84 5.17
CA SER A 164 -17.02 10.18 6.09
C SER A 164 -17.60 11.56 5.82
N LYS A 165 -16.76 12.56 5.50
CA LYS A 165 -17.20 13.90 5.14
C LYS A 165 -17.79 14.00 3.73
N ARG A 166 -17.17 13.32 2.77
CA ARG A 166 -17.50 13.49 1.35
C ARG A 166 -18.64 12.59 0.86
N PHE A 167 -18.83 11.44 1.51
CA PHE A 167 -19.77 10.38 1.12
C PHE A 167 -20.63 9.90 2.30
N ALA A 168 -20.89 10.76 3.28
CA ALA A 168 -21.63 10.42 4.50
C ALA A 168 -22.92 9.62 4.26
N HIS A 169 -23.70 10.01 3.23
CA HIS A 169 -24.97 9.35 2.87
C HIS A 169 -24.81 8.07 2.03
N ASP A 170 -23.60 7.77 1.59
CA ASP A 170 -23.29 6.64 0.73
C ASP A 170 -22.58 5.51 1.49
N LEU A 171 -22.10 5.77 2.70
CA LEU A 171 -21.41 4.79 3.53
C LEU A 171 -22.39 3.92 4.31
N PRO A 172 -22.12 2.61 4.46
CA PRO A 172 -22.94 1.71 5.28
C PRO A 172 -22.74 1.94 6.79
N GLY A 173 -21.69 2.63 7.17
CA GLY A 173 -21.29 2.94 8.53
C GLY A 173 -19.92 3.63 8.56
N ALA A 174 -19.33 3.80 9.73
CA ALA A 174 -18.00 4.35 9.87
C ALA A 174 -16.97 3.45 9.15
N PRO A 175 -16.02 4.03 8.38
CA PRO A 175 -14.97 3.23 7.75
C PRO A 175 -14.08 2.53 8.78
N ILE A 176 -13.77 1.26 8.53
CA ILE A 176 -12.79 0.48 9.29
C ILE A 176 -11.40 1.01 8.93
N ILE A 177 -10.59 1.32 9.91
CA ILE A 177 -9.20 1.75 9.69
C ILE A 177 -8.29 0.55 9.94
N THR A 178 -7.52 0.17 8.90
CA THR A 178 -6.50 -0.87 9.01
C THR A 178 -5.11 -0.24 9.04
N GLU A 179 -4.15 -0.91 9.68
CA GLU A 179 -2.75 -0.44 9.74
C GLU A 179 -1.96 -0.81 8.45
N GLY A 180 -2.56 -0.56 7.29
CA GLY A 180 -1.97 -0.89 6.00
C GLY A 180 -2.17 -2.35 5.60
N SER A 181 -1.23 -2.89 4.83
CA SER A 181 -1.17 -4.32 4.49
C SER A 181 -0.35 -5.14 5.48
N GLY A 182 0.34 -4.46 6.36
CA GLY A 182 1.29 -5.08 7.27
C GLY A 182 2.56 -5.58 6.58
N VAL A 183 3.45 -6.10 7.38
CA VAL A 183 4.71 -6.71 6.98
C VAL A 183 4.85 -8.10 7.61
N ASP A 184 5.45 -9.03 6.88
CA ASP A 184 5.82 -10.34 7.40
C ASP A 184 7.06 -10.17 8.29
N LEU A 185 6.87 -10.25 9.59
CA LEU A 185 7.90 -10.02 10.60
C LEU A 185 8.96 -11.15 10.65
N ALA A 186 8.63 -12.33 10.16
CA ALA A 186 9.61 -13.40 10.01
C ALA A 186 10.47 -13.22 8.76
N HIS A 187 9.91 -12.60 7.73
CA HIS A 187 10.66 -12.29 6.50
C HIS A 187 11.53 -11.03 6.64
N PHE A 188 11.06 -10.02 7.39
CA PHE A 188 11.80 -8.80 7.71
C PHE A 188 12.27 -8.86 9.17
N GLU A 189 13.39 -9.54 9.40
CA GLU A 189 13.96 -9.71 10.72
C GLU A 189 14.66 -8.45 11.23
N LEU A 190 14.71 -8.27 12.54
CA LEU A 190 15.54 -7.25 13.17
C LEU A 190 17.01 -7.52 12.87
N THR A 191 17.72 -6.51 12.39
CA THR A 191 19.16 -6.57 12.18
C THR A 191 19.90 -5.47 12.93
N PRO A 192 21.16 -5.71 13.35
CA PRO A 192 21.98 -4.67 13.99
C PRO A 192 22.10 -3.42 13.12
N PRO A 193 22.27 -2.23 13.72
CA PRO A 193 22.62 -1.03 13.00
C PRO A 193 23.94 -1.21 12.24
N PRO A 194 24.06 -0.74 10.98
CA PRO A 194 25.28 -0.88 10.20
C PRO A 194 26.39 0.06 10.71
N ALA A 195 27.64 -0.37 10.57
CA ALA A 195 28.79 0.44 10.98
C ALA A 195 29.05 1.67 10.09
N ARG A 196 28.59 1.63 8.84
CA ARG A 196 28.72 2.75 7.88
C ARG A 196 27.37 3.40 7.66
N PRO A 197 27.26 4.72 7.82
CA PRO A 197 25.97 5.39 7.69
C PRO A 197 25.48 5.36 6.24
N MET A 198 24.26 4.83 6.04
CA MET A 198 23.56 4.79 4.76
C MET A 198 22.12 5.25 4.93
N VAL A 199 21.68 6.15 4.06
CA VAL A 199 20.30 6.58 3.95
C VAL A 199 19.67 5.87 2.74
N LEU A 200 18.58 5.15 2.96
CA LEU A 200 17.90 4.37 1.92
C LEU A 200 16.53 4.96 1.61
N MET A 201 16.23 5.08 0.33
CA MET A 201 14.88 5.33 -0.18
C MET A 201 14.45 4.18 -1.09
N THR A 202 13.24 3.65 -0.87
CA THR A 202 12.64 2.67 -1.78
C THR A 202 11.26 3.12 -2.24
N ALA A 203 11.09 3.32 -3.54
CA ALA A 203 9.83 3.79 -4.12
C ALA A 203 9.75 3.54 -5.62
N ARG A 204 8.54 3.64 -6.18
CA ARG A 204 8.40 3.93 -7.61
C ARG A 204 9.03 5.30 -7.90
N LEU A 205 9.83 5.38 -8.98
CA LEU A 205 10.54 6.61 -9.33
C LEU A 205 9.60 7.58 -10.04
N VAL A 206 8.74 8.19 -9.24
CA VAL A 206 7.83 9.27 -9.63
C VAL A 206 8.08 10.49 -8.74
N VAL A 207 7.93 11.67 -9.30
CA VAL A 207 8.30 12.94 -8.65
C VAL A 207 7.61 13.08 -7.29
N GLU A 208 6.33 12.67 -7.20
CA GLU A 208 5.53 12.80 -5.99
C GLU A 208 6.00 11.89 -4.83
N LYS A 209 6.90 10.95 -5.08
CA LYS A 209 7.56 10.17 -4.02
C LYS A 209 8.71 10.93 -3.34
N GLY A 210 9.03 12.13 -3.83
CA GLY A 210 10.07 12.99 -3.25
C GLY A 210 11.48 12.61 -3.68
N ILE A 211 11.62 12.04 -4.88
CA ILE A 211 12.93 11.60 -5.41
C ILE A 211 13.91 12.78 -5.55
N TRP A 212 13.40 13.96 -5.92
CA TRP A 212 14.23 15.16 -6.05
C TRP A 212 14.64 15.68 -4.67
N GLU A 213 13.72 15.73 -3.74
CA GLU A 213 14.00 16.13 -2.35
C GLU A 213 15.03 15.22 -1.69
N PHE A 214 15.00 13.90 -2.00
CA PHE A 214 16.01 12.96 -1.51
C PHE A 214 17.38 13.21 -2.11
N ILE A 215 17.47 13.44 -3.42
CA ILE A 215 18.74 13.72 -4.13
C ILE A 215 19.33 15.06 -3.64
N ASP A 216 18.51 16.11 -3.53
CA ASP A 216 18.95 17.41 -3.06
C ASP A 216 19.40 17.35 -1.57
N ALA A 217 18.68 16.59 -0.73
CA ALA A 217 19.09 16.35 0.65
C ALA A 217 20.43 15.60 0.76
N ALA A 218 20.70 14.65 -0.14
CA ALA A 218 22.00 13.98 -0.20
C ALA A 218 23.14 14.97 -0.45
N GLN A 219 22.94 15.94 -1.33
CA GLN A 219 23.90 17.00 -1.61
C GLN A 219 24.21 17.84 -0.35
N PHE A 220 23.16 18.25 0.39
CA PHE A 220 23.31 19.01 1.64
C PHE A 220 24.04 18.21 2.71
N VAL A 221 23.68 16.95 2.94
CA VAL A 221 24.32 16.10 3.95
C VAL A 221 25.77 15.83 3.58
N ARG A 222 26.06 15.45 2.34
CA ARG A 222 27.42 15.05 1.92
C ARG A 222 28.41 16.21 1.87
N SER A 223 27.95 17.46 1.76
CA SER A 223 28.83 18.63 1.84
C SER A 223 29.58 18.72 3.19
N SER A 224 28.98 18.25 4.29
CA SER A 224 29.56 18.24 5.63
C SER A 224 29.86 16.82 6.16
N HIS A 225 29.22 15.79 5.62
CA HIS A 225 29.35 14.39 6.03
C HIS A 225 29.56 13.49 4.79
N PRO A 226 30.69 13.56 4.10
CA PRO A 226 30.94 12.87 2.84
C PRO A 226 30.93 11.34 2.96
N GLN A 227 31.06 10.80 4.17
CA GLN A 227 31.01 9.36 4.47
C GLN A 227 29.59 8.77 4.43
N VAL A 228 28.53 9.61 4.46
CA VAL A 228 27.14 9.14 4.43
C VAL A 228 26.78 8.75 3.00
N ARG A 229 26.44 7.49 2.81
CA ARG A 229 25.93 6.97 1.54
C ARG A 229 24.45 7.29 1.40
N PHE A 230 24.01 7.63 0.20
CA PHE A 230 22.61 7.77 -0.15
C PHE A 230 22.27 6.79 -1.26
N VAL A 231 21.27 5.93 -1.05
CA VAL A 231 20.88 4.87 -2.00
C VAL A 231 19.40 4.98 -2.33
N ILE A 232 19.07 4.95 -3.61
CA ILE A 232 17.68 4.85 -4.11
C ILE A 232 17.51 3.51 -4.79
N ALA A 233 16.51 2.73 -4.39
CA ALA A 233 16.06 1.53 -5.07
C ALA A 233 14.62 1.71 -5.59
N GLY A 234 14.37 1.32 -6.84
CA GLY A 234 13.05 1.43 -7.43
C GLY A 234 13.05 1.35 -8.95
N PHE A 235 11.88 1.48 -9.54
CA PHE A 235 11.70 1.40 -10.98
C PHE A 235 10.94 2.60 -11.53
N PHE A 236 11.24 2.93 -12.79
CA PHE A 236 10.54 3.97 -13.53
C PHE A 236 9.14 3.50 -13.95
N GLU A 237 8.16 4.33 -13.78
CA GLU A 237 6.80 4.08 -14.25
C GLU A 237 6.57 4.85 -15.55
N SER A 238 6.09 4.16 -16.59
CA SER A 238 5.71 4.81 -17.85
C SER A 238 4.37 5.53 -17.69
N ARG A 239 4.39 6.77 -17.22
CA ARG A 239 3.21 7.63 -17.14
C ARG A 239 3.57 9.09 -17.42
N ALA A 240 2.59 9.88 -17.83
CA ALA A 240 2.78 11.32 -17.97
C ALA A 240 3.14 11.94 -16.61
N GLY A 241 4.19 12.76 -16.59
CA GLY A 241 4.72 13.39 -15.37
C GLY A 241 5.65 12.49 -14.53
N ALA A 242 6.06 11.32 -15.04
CA ALA A 242 7.18 10.58 -14.45
C ALA A 242 8.50 11.35 -14.68
N ALA A 243 9.46 11.14 -13.78
CA ALA A 243 10.80 11.68 -13.97
C ALA A 243 11.46 11.09 -15.23
N SER A 244 12.18 11.90 -15.99
CA SER A 244 13.05 11.39 -17.05
C SER A 244 14.14 10.52 -16.43
N LYS A 245 14.40 9.37 -17.03
CA LYS A 245 15.46 8.47 -16.56
C LYS A 245 16.83 9.13 -16.68
N GLU A 246 17.06 9.84 -17.77
CA GLU A 246 18.30 10.54 -18.06
C GLU A 246 18.55 11.65 -17.04
N GLU A 247 17.54 12.49 -16.76
CA GLU A 247 17.63 13.55 -15.74
C GLU A 247 17.87 12.96 -14.36
N PHE A 248 17.14 11.90 -14.01
CA PHE A 248 17.30 11.24 -12.70
C PHE A 248 18.73 10.71 -12.50
N LEU A 249 19.27 9.99 -13.49
CA LEU A 249 20.63 9.44 -13.39
C LEU A 249 21.70 10.53 -13.32
N ALA A 250 21.57 11.58 -14.13
CA ALA A 250 22.50 12.72 -14.10
C ALA A 250 22.49 13.44 -12.74
N ARG A 251 21.30 13.65 -12.14
CA ARG A 251 21.19 14.26 -10.79
C ARG A 251 21.73 13.35 -9.70
N CYS A 252 21.50 12.04 -9.79
CA CYS A 252 22.09 11.07 -8.86
C CYS A 252 23.63 11.11 -8.91
N GLU A 253 24.22 11.11 -10.10
CA GLU A 253 25.66 11.19 -10.30
C GLU A 253 26.23 12.49 -9.71
N GLN A 254 25.63 13.63 -10.01
CA GLN A 254 26.03 14.93 -9.50
C GLN A 254 25.98 15.01 -7.97
N ALA A 255 24.95 14.44 -7.34
CA ALA A 255 24.78 14.44 -5.89
C ALA A 255 25.53 13.30 -5.19
N GLY A 256 26.12 12.35 -5.94
CA GLY A 256 26.75 11.14 -5.42
C GLY A 256 25.76 10.19 -4.76
N VAL A 257 24.54 10.08 -5.31
CA VAL A 257 23.49 9.15 -4.90
C VAL A 257 23.62 7.88 -5.71
N GLU A 258 23.64 6.74 -5.03
CA GLU A 258 23.69 5.42 -5.67
C GLU A 258 22.29 4.99 -6.11
N TYR A 259 22.13 4.67 -7.39
CA TYR A 259 20.89 4.07 -7.89
C TYR A 259 21.03 2.56 -8.00
N ALA A 260 20.35 1.82 -7.13
CA ALA A 260 20.40 0.36 -7.08
C ALA A 260 19.50 -0.34 -8.12
N GLY A 261 18.74 0.43 -8.91
CA GLY A 261 17.78 -0.15 -9.85
C GLY A 261 16.53 -0.74 -9.18
N HIS A 262 15.80 -1.57 -9.93
CA HIS A 262 14.73 -2.39 -9.36
C HIS A 262 15.35 -3.57 -8.61
N VAL A 263 14.92 -3.76 -7.36
CA VAL A 263 15.42 -4.81 -6.47
C VAL A 263 14.25 -5.71 -6.09
N ASP A 264 14.36 -7.00 -6.38
CA ASP A 264 13.32 -7.99 -6.05
C ASP A 264 13.25 -8.27 -4.54
N ASP A 265 14.41 -8.30 -3.88
CA ASP A 265 14.56 -8.46 -2.45
C ASP A 265 15.26 -7.25 -1.84
N ILE A 266 14.51 -6.45 -1.10
CA ILE A 266 14.99 -5.21 -0.50
C ILE A 266 15.76 -5.42 0.81
N ARG A 267 15.70 -6.60 1.41
CA ARG A 267 16.29 -6.88 2.73
C ARG A 267 17.79 -6.60 2.81
N PRO A 268 18.62 -6.98 1.82
CA PRO A 268 20.04 -6.64 1.86
C PRO A 268 20.31 -5.13 2.00
N LEU A 269 19.56 -4.29 1.29
CA LEU A 269 19.68 -2.84 1.40
C LEU A 269 19.14 -2.31 2.74
N LEU A 270 18.09 -2.91 3.28
CA LEU A 270 17.58 -2.57 4.61
C LEU A 270 18.58 -2.96 5.72
N HIS A 271 19.32 -4.04 5.55
CA HIS A 271 20.37 -4.45 6.51
C HIS A 271 21.53 -3.44 6.55
N GLU A 272 21.89 -2.85 5.40
CA GLU A 272 22.90 -1.80 5.31
C GLU A 272 22.37 -0.40 5.68
N CYS A 273 21.07 -0.23 5.83
CA CYS A 273 20.42 1.05 6.05
C CYS A 273 20.58 1.51 7.50
N SER A 274 21.02 2.76 7.72
CA SER A 274 21.01 3.43 9.03
C SER A 274 19.74 4.24 9.24
N VAL A 275 19.24 4.91 8.19
CA VAL A 275 18.03 5.74 8.20
C VAL A 275 17.24 5.47 6.91
N PHE A 276 15.98 5.10 7.04
CA PHE A 276 15.10 4.99 5.89
C PHE A 276 14.38 6.33 5.66
N ALA A 277 14.48 6.89 4.45
CA ALA A 277 13.87 8.17 4.13
C ALA A 277 12.81 8.01 3.02
N LEU A 278 11.59 8.52 3.27
CA LEU A 278 10.51 8.57 2.28
C LEU A 278 9.87 9.96 2.28
N PRO A 279 10.45 10.93 1.54
CA PRO A 279 9.98 12.32 1.52
C PRO A 279 8.79 12.54 0.58
N THR A 280 7.85 11.59 0.55
CA THR A 280 6.71 11.56 -0.36
C THR A 280 5.68 12.65 -0.06
N TYR A 281 5.09 13.23 -1.12
CA TYR A 281 3.86 14.01 -1.08
C TYR A 281 2.76 13.38 -1.94
N TYR A 282 2.93 12.13 -2.33
CA TYR A 282 1.90 11.28 -2.91
C TYR A 282 0.90 10.87 -1.83
N GLY A 283 -0.39 10.87 -2.14
CA GLY A 283 -1.43 10.38 -1.21
C GLY A 283 -1.30 8.87 -0.99
N GLU A 284 -0.67 8.50 0.11
CA GLU A 284 -0.45 7.10 0.50
C GLU A 284 -1.64 6.52 1.26
N GLY A 285 -1.84 5.22 1.17
CA GLY A 285 -2.64 4.52 2.16
C GLY A 285 -1.86 4.42 3.47
N ARG A 286 -0.90 3.52 3.51
CA ARG A 286 0.16 3.42 4.51
C ARG A 286 1.38 2.80 3.81
N PRO A 287 2.50 3.55 3.69
CA PRO A 287 3.64 3.08 2.91
C PRO A 287 4.22 1.77 3.47
N ARG A 288 4.22 0.73 2.66
CA ARG A 288 4.76 -0.57 3.07
C ARG A 288 6.27 -0.51 3.32
N SER A 289 6.99 0.29 2.54
CA SER A 289 8.44 0.46 2.72
C SER A 289 8.82 1.04 4.09
N ILE A 290 7.98 1.91 4.69
CA ILE A 290 8.15 2.35 6.08
C ILE A 290 7.96 1.17 7.05
N GLN A 291 6.95 0.33 6.82
CA GLN A 291 6.68 -0.84 7.67
C GLN A 291 7.82 -1.86 7.60
N GLU A 292 8.37 -2.10 6.40
CA GLU A 292 9.52 -2.99 6.17
C GLU A 292 10.78 -2.47 6.85
N ALA A 293 11.05 -1.16 6.75
CA ALA A 293 12.18 -0.53 7.42
C ALA A 293 12.06 -0.59 8.95
N LEU A 294 10.90 -0.26 9.51
CA LEU A 294 10.64 -0.38 10.95
C LEU A 294 10.79 -1.82 11.46
N ALA A 295 10.28 -2.80 10.69
CA ALA A 295 10.40 -4.22 11.03
C ALA A 295 11.86 -4.68 11.09
N THR A 296 12.72 -4.12 10.22
CA THR A 296 14.18 -4.37 10.20
C THR A 296 14.93 -3.57 11.27
N GLY A 297 14.23 -2.70 12.02
CA GLY A 297 14.81 -1.87 13.08
C GLY A 297 15.38 -0.53 12.57
N ARG A 298 14.90 -0.01 11.45
CA ARG A 298 15.42 1.24 10.87
C ARG A 298 14.55 2.44 11.25
N PRO A 299 15.15 3.51 11.80
CA PRO A 299 14.43 4.75 12.04
C PRO A 299 14.08 5.43 10.71
N ILE A 300 13.00 6.20 10.74
CA ILE A 300 12.35 6.74 9.55
C ILE A 300 12.48 8.26 9.50
N VAL A 301 12.78 8.82 8.33
CA VAL A 301 12.52 10.23 8.02
C VAL A 301 11.46 10.28 6.93
N THR A 302 10.30 10.87 7.25
CA THR A 302 9.19 10.97 6.31
C THR A 302 8.53 12.34 6.38
N THR A 303 7.44 12.54 5.65
CA THR A 303 6.77 13.83 5.55
C THR A 303 5.46 13.87 6.33
N ASN A 304 5.03 15.08 6.69
CA ASN A 304 3.70 15.36 7.20
C ASN A 304 2.66 15.26 6.06
N ASN A 305 2.53 14.07 5.48
CA ASN A 305 1.61 13.76 4.40
C ASN A 305 0.71 12.60 4.80
N VAL A 306 -0.47 12.54 4.16
CA VAL A 306 -1.48 11.49 4.38
C VAL A 306 -0.87 10.10 4.29
N GLY A 307 -1.14 9.26 5.29
CA GLY A 307 -0.64 7.90 5.39
C GLY A 307 0.84 7.77 5.79
N CYS A 308 1.56 8.89 5.89
CA CYS A 308 2.97 8.91 6.32
C CYS A 308 3.13 9.44 7.73
N HIS A 309 2.51 10.58 8.06
CA HIS A 309 2.70 11.27 9.33
C HIS A 309 2.28 10.43 10.56
N ASP A 310 1.32 9.54 10.41
CA ASP A 310 0.86 8.63 11.46
C ASP A 310 1.52 7.24 11.40
N SER A 311 2.50 7.05 10.51
CA SER A 311 3.24 5.78 10.37
C SER A 311 4.31 5.60 11.43
N ILE A 312 4.71 6.66 12.12
CA ILE A 312 5.70 6.67 13.19
C ILE A 312 5.26 7.58 14.34
N VAL A 313 5.91 7.46 15.49
CA VAL A 313 5.87 8.46 16.56
C VAL A 313 7.09 9.35 16.41
N GLU A 314 6.86 10.65 16.20
CA GLU A 314 7.89 11.67 16.05
C GLU A 314 8.84 11.68 17.26
N GLY A 315 10.15 11.72 17.01
CA GLY A 315 11.18 11.72 18.03
C GLY A 315 11.46 10.37 18.71
N VAL A 316 10.65 9.34 18.39
CA VAL A 316 10.81 7.97 18.93
C VAL A 316 11.29 7.00 17.84
N HIS A 317 10.61 7.02 16.68
CA HIS A 317 10.92 6.12 15.56
C HIS A 317 11.53 6.86 14.37
N GLY A 318 11.77 8.17 14.48
CA GLY A 318 12.29 9.00 13.43
C GLY A 318 11.82 10.44 13.48
N ARG A 319 11.82 11.11 12.31
CA ARG A 319 11.41 12.50 12.13
C ARG A 319 10.38 12.67 11.02
N ILE A 320 9.51 13.66 11.22
CA ILE A 320 8.49 14.06 10.25
C ILE A 320 8.78 15.48 9.79
N VAL A 321 8.97 15.67 8.48
CA VAL A 321 9.30 16.98 7.90
C VAL A 321 8.18 17.48 6.99
N LEU A 322 8.20 18.76 6.66
CA LEU A 322 7.29 19.30 5.66
C LEU A 322 7.64 18.72 4.28
N PRO A 323 6.64 18.32 3.46
CA PRO A 323 6.89 17.85 2.11
C PRO A 323 7.53 18.95 1.24
N ARG A 324 8.25 18.53 0.21
CA ARG A 324 8.96 19.42 -0.74
C ARG A 324 10.01 20.33 -0.09
N ASN A 325 10.67 19.84 0.96
CA ASN A 325 11.70 20.57 1.69
C ASN A 325 12.95 19.70 1.89
N ALA A 326 13.87 19.77 0.93
CA ALA A 326 15.11 18.98 0.95
C ALA A 326 16.05 19.37 2.10
N SER A 327 16.11 20.64 2.49
CA SER A 327 16.96 21.09 3.60
C SER A 327 16.44 20.58 4.95
N ALA A 328 15.12 20.58 5.17
CA ALA A 328 14.52 19.97 6.35
C ALA A 328 14.72 18.44 6.39
N LEU A 329 14.64 17.77 5.22
CA LEU A 329 14.96 16.35 5.10
C LEU A 329 16.41 16.06 5.49
N ALA A 330 17.36 16.85 4.97
CA ALA A 330 18.79 16.74 5.30
C ALA A 330 19.05 16.92 6.80
N ALA A 331 18.49 17.96 7.40
CA ALA A 331 18.62 18.22 8.84
C ALA A 331 18.04 17.08 9.68
N ALA A 332 16.86 16.54 9.32
CA ALA A 332 16.25 15.42 10.00
C ALA A 332 17.06 14.12 9.88
N VAL A 333 17.66 13.87 8.71
CA VAL A 333 18.56 12.73 8.50
C VAL A 333 19.78 12.84 9.41
N LEU A 334 20.45 14.01 9.48
CA LEU A 334 21.61 14.23 10.34
C LEU A 334 21.26 14.10 11.82
N ASP A 335 20.10 14.63 12.23
CA ASP A 335 19.61 14.49 13.60
C ASP A 335 19.41 13.01 13.98
N VAL A 336 18.75 12.23 13.15
CA VAL A 336 18.52 10.79 13.41
C VAL A 336 19.82 9.99 13.41
N LEU A 337 20.77 10.31 12.52
CA LEU A 337 22.10 9.67 12.50
C LEU A 337 22.92 9.98 13.76
N ALA A 338 22.64 11.10 14.43
CA ALA A 338 23.31 11.52 15.67
C ALA A 338 22.65 10.97 16.95
N TRP A 339 21.60 10.18 16.85
CA TRP A 339 20.94 9.59 18.04
C TRP A 339 21.90 8.69 18.81
N PRO A 340 21.90 8.78 20.16
CA PRO A 340 22.99 8.23 20.98
C PRO A 340 23.00 6.70 21.09
N SER A 341 21.92 6.04 20.77
CA SER A 341 21.77 4.58 20.99
C SER A 341 21.11 3.89 19.79
N PRO A 342 21.86 3.68 18.69
CA PRO A 342 21.31 3.06 17.48
C PRO A 342 20.68 1.67 17.71
N GLU A 343 21.24 0.85 18.60
CA GLU A 343 20.73 -0.47 18.96
C GLU A 343 19.38 -0.38 19.69
N THR A 344 19.26 0.54 20.63
CA THR A 344 17.98 0.79 21.33
C THR A 344 16.95 1.34 20.37
N THR A 345 17.33 2.23 19.46
CA THR A 345 16.46 2.74 18.40
C THR A 345 15.98 1.63 17.50
N ALA A 346 16.85 0.71 17.10
CA ALA A 346 16.48 -0.43 16.26
C ALA A 346 15.44 -1.34 16.94
N ILE A 347 15.65 -1.65 18.22
CA ILE A 347 14.72 -2.44 19.02
C ILE A 347 13.37 -1.71 19.16
N THR A 348 13.39 -0.40 19.39
CA THR A 348 12.18 0.42 19.51
C THR A 348 11.38 0.44 18.21
N CYS A 349 12.03 0.62 17.06
CA CYS A 349 11.40 0.55 15.74
C CYS A 349 10.80 -0.84 15.48
N ARG A 350 11.52 -1.90 15.80
CA ARG A 350 11.06 -3.28 15.68
C ARG A 350 9.83 -3.55 16.53
N ASN A 351 9.85 -3.21 17.80
CA ASN A 351 8.73 -3.40 18.72
C ASN A 351 7.48 -2.68 18.24
N TYR A 352 7.64 -1.47 17.71
CA TYR A 352 6.54 -0.72 17.12
C TYR A 352 5.96 -1.44 15.87
N ALA A 353 6.82 -1.97 15.01
CA ALA A 353 6.37 -2.75 13.86
C ALA A 353 5.64 -4.04 14.30
N GLU A 354 6.11 -4.72 15.32
CA GLU A 354 5.45 -5.91 15.90
C GLU A 354 4.08 -5.58 16.46
N GLN A 355 3.96 -4.47 17.19
CA GLN A 355 2.70 -4.03 17.78
C GLN A 355 1.71 -3.48 16.76
N ARG A 356 2.17 -2.89 15.66
CA ARG A 356 1.29 -2.15 14.76
C ARG A 356 1.19 -2.75 13.35
N TYR A 357 2.25 -3.34 12.83
CA TYR A 357 2.37 -3.71 11.41
C TYR A 357 2.49 -5.22 11.14
N CYS A 358 2.16 -6.07 12.09
CA CYS A 358 2.11 -7.52 11.86
C CYS A 358 1.02 -7.86 10.84
N ALA A 359 1.41 -8.34 9.65
CA ALA A 359 0.49 -8.59 8.54
C ALA A 359 -0.59 -9.63 8.86
N THR A 360 -0.25 -10.68 9.63
CA THR A 360 -1.21 -11.72 10.03
C THR A 360 -2.24 -11.17 11.00
N ARG A 361 -1.82 -10.32 11.96
CA ARG A 361 -2.73 -9.69 12.90
C ARG A 361 -3.67 -8.72 12.19
N ILE A 362 -3.16 -7.84 11.30
CA ILE A 362 -3.96 -6.89 10.53
C ILE A 362 -5.00 -7.63 9.68
N ALA A 363 -4.61 -8.75 9.05
CA ALA A 363 -5.54 -9.55 8.27
C ALA A 363 -6.66 -10.13 9.13
N ARG A 364 -6.32 -10.64 10.33
CA ARG A 364 -7.27 -11.19 11.30
C ARG A 364 -8.25 -10.13 11.79
N GLU A 365 -7.74 -9.00 12.30
CA GLU A 365 -8.54 -7.88 12.81
C GLU A 365 -9.48 -7.31 11.72
N PHE A 366 -9.01 -7.20 10.48
CA PHE A 366 -9.84 -6.77 9.37
C PHE A 366 -10.98 -7.76 9.10
N LEU A 367 -10.70 -9.06 9.02
CA LEU A 367 -11.72 -10.08 8.79
C LEU A 367 -12.73 -10.17 9.94
N ASP A 368 -12.28 -10.01 11.19
CA ASP A 368 -13.16 -9.91 12.37
C ASP A 368 -14.09 -8.69 12.25
N SER A 369 -13.52 -7.53 11.88
CA SER A 369 -14.27 -6.27 11.73
C SER A 369 -15.34 -6.31 10.64
N VAL A 370 -15.20 -7.16 9.63
CA VAL A 370 -16.21 -7.35 8.57
C VAL A 370 -17.13 -8.55 8.80
N GLY A 371 -16.96 -9.27 9.92
CA GLY A 371 -17.77 -10.44 10.27
C GLY A 371 -17.47 -11.67 9.41
N ALA A 372 -16.27 -11.79 8.86
CA ALA A 372 -15.83 -12.94 8.07
C ALA A 372 -15.22 -14.02 8.96
N ASP A 373 -16.02 -14.70 9.76
CA ASP A 373 -15.62 -15.65 10.81
C ASP A 373 -15.51 -17.13 10.35
N GLY A 374 -15.69 -17.41 9.06
CA GLY A 374 -15.65 -18.75 8.50
C GLY A 374 -17.00 -19.47 8.52
N THR A 375 -18.05 -18.83 9.00
CA THR A 375 -19.40 -19.38 8.95
C THR A 375 -20.15 -18.91 7.68
N THR A 376 -21.07 -19.72 7.19
CA THR A 376 -21.96 -19.32 6.09
C THR A 376 -22.95 -18.30 6.63
N VAL A 377 -22.92 -17.08 6.11
CA VAL A 377 -23.87 -16.03 6.51
C VAL A 377 -25.25 -16.39 5.98
N LYS A 378 -26.19 -16.72 6.87
CA LYS A 378 -27.60 -16.91 6.48
C LYS A 378 -28.18 -15.54 6.14
N ILE A 379 -28.54 -15.35 4.87
CA ILE A 379 -29.35 -14.21 4.46
C ILE A 379 -30.77 -14.50 4.97
N GLY A 380 -31.19 -13.75 5.99
CA GLY A 380 -32.57 -13.74 6.47
C GLY A 380 -33.51 -13.07 5.49
#